data_5e6b257de189a7a37feacf8234c31508
#
_entry.id   5e6b257de189a7a37feacf8234c31508
#
_cell.length_a   1.000
_cell.length_b   1.000
_cell.length_c   1.000
_cell.angle_alpha   90.00
_cell.angle_beta   90.00
_cell.angle_gamma   90.00
#
_symmetry.space_group_name_H-M   'P 1'
#
loop_
_entity.id
_entity.type
_entity.pdbx_description
1 polymer ?
#
loop_
_entity_poly.entity_id
_entity_poly.type
_entity_poly.pdbx_seq_one_letter_code
_entity_poly.pdbx_strand_id
1 'polypeptide(L)'
;MGQEFSEPVFHGKFKIIEQKILSDKHLKLKVEPVFEHRNTMSLNAIAFNIDREKWPNFEAEFVNIVYKLDINVYSGLTSLQLLIDHIEAI
;
A
#
# COMPACT_ATOMS: atom_id res chain seq x y z
N MET A 1 -3.41 30.65 0.87
CA MET A 1 -3.35 30.20 0.92
C MET A 1 -2.64 29.60 1.13
N GLY A 2 -2.51 29.36 1.47
CA GLY A 2 -2.07 28.50 1.76
C GLY A 2 -1.07 27.81 1.30
N GLN A 3 -0.45 27.43 1.47
CA GLN A 3 0.29 26.73 1.03
C GLN A 3 0.16 25.62 1.24
N GLU A 4 0.06 25.05 0.70
CA GLU A 4 -0.11 23.90 0.93
C GLU A 4 1.01 23.14 0.88
N PHE A 5 1.16 22.28 1.79
CA PHE A 5 2.12 21.35 1.74
C PHE A 5 1.54 20.13 1.20
N SER A 6 1.77 19.81 -0.01
CA SER A 6 1.36 18.56 -0.55
C SER A 6 2.25 17.50 -0.02
N GLU A 7 1.71 16.48 0.56
CA GLU A 7 2.49 15.34 0.97
C GLU A 7 3.07 14.66 -0.24
N PRO A 8 4.30 14.18 -0.18
CA PRO A 8 4.86 13.49 -1.32
C PRO A 8 4.10 12.21 -1.61
N VAL A 9 3.87 11.98 -2.88
CA VAL A 9 3.19 10.79 -3.34
C VAL A 9 4.19 10.01 -4.17
N PHE A 10 4.27 8.72 -3.89
CA PHE A 10 5.21 7.85 -4.56
C PHE A 10 4.45 6.84 -5.38
N HIS A 11 5.14 6.22 -6.32
CA HIS A 11 4.48 5.16 -7.04
C HIS A 11 5.50 4.11 -7.38
N GLY A 12 5.07 2.87 -7.43
CA GLY A 12 5.98 1.79 -7.74
C GLY A 12 5.24 0.51 -7.98
N LYS A 13 6.00 -0.48 -8.42
CA LYS A 13 5.50 -1.79 -8.70
C LYS A 13 5.82 -2.70 -7.53
N PHE A 14 4.84 -3.46 -7.10
CA PHE A 14 4.99 -4.31 -5.93
C PHE A 14 4.43 -5.68 -6.20
N LYS A 15 4.96 -6.63 -5.46
CA LYS A 15 4.44 -7.99 -5.48
C LYS A 15 3.58 -8.18 -4.24
N ILE A 16 2.41 -8.74 -4.41
CA ILE A 16 1.50 -8.98 -3.30
C ILE A 16 1.88 -10.28 -2.62
N ILE A 17 2.13 -10.20 -1.32
CA ILE A 17 2.39 -11.36 -0.49
C ILE A 17 1.10 -11.87 0.11
N GLU A 18 0.30 -10.95 0.64
CA GLU A 18 -0.98 -11.27 1.24
C GLU A 18 -1.94 -10.13 0.98
N GLN A 19 -3.21 -10.43 0.91
CA GLN A 19 -4.21 -9.38 0.81
C GLN A 19 -5.49 -9.84 1.46
N LYS A 20 -6.20 -8.92 2.05
CA LYS A 20 -7.50 -9.20 2.63
C LYS A 20 -8.30 -7.92 2.74
N ILE A 21 -9.62 -8.11 2.84
CA ILE A 21 -10.53 -7.00 3.03
C ILE A 21 -10.90 -6.95 4.50
N LEU A 22 -10.77 -5.76 5.08
CA LEU A 22 -11.15 -5.55 6.47
C LEU A 22 -12.48 -4.84 6.50
N SER A 23 -13.42 -5.35 7.30
CA SER A 23 -14.73 -4.74 7.47
C SER A 23 -15.44 -4.49 6.14
N ASP A 24 -15.12 -5.30 5.15
CA ASP A 24 -15.72 -5.19 3.81
C ASP A 24 -15.53 -3.82 3.17
N LYS A 25 -14.61 -3.03 3.67
CA LYS A 25 -14.44 -1.68 3.16
C LYS A 25 -13.02 -1.30 2.90
N HIS A 26 -12.06 -1.97 3.51
CA HIS A 26 -10.66 -1.55 3.40
C HIS A 26 -9.83 -2.71 2.91
N LEU A 27 -8.95 -2.41 2.00
CA LEU A 27 -8.07 -3.43 1.45
C LEU A 27 -6.73 -3.34 2.14
N LYS A 28 -6.32 -4.40 2.78
CA LYS A 28 -5.03 -4.46 3.44
C LYS A 28 -4.13 -5.42 2.70
N LEU A 29 -2.94 -4.96 2.41
CA LEU A 29 -1.98 -5.75 1.64
C LEU A 29 -0.67 -5.84 2.38
N LYS A 30 0.01 -6.96 2.16
CA LYS A 30 1.40 -7.07 2.50
C LYS A 30 2.12 -7.22 1.18
N VAL A 31 3.03 -6.31 0.89
CA VAL A 31 3.65 -6.23 -0.42
C VAL A 31 5.16 -6.14 -0.30
N GLU A 32 5.83 -6.50 -1.38
CA GLU A 32 7.27 -6.35 -1.47
C GLU A 32 7.59 -5.51 -2.70
N PRO A 33 8.50 -4.56 -2.60
CA PRO A 33 8.92 -3.82 -3.79
C PRO A 33 9.57 -4.75 -4.79
N VAL A 34 9.31 -4.49 -6.07
CA VAL A 34 9.92 -5.30 -7.11
C VAL A 34 11.20 -4.62 -7.52
N PHE A 35 12.32 -5.12 -7.00
CA PHE A 35 13.64 -4.59 -7.31
C PHE A 35 14.50 -5.72 -7.81
N GLU A 36 15.58 -5.36 -8.41
CA GLU A 36 16.52 -6.36 -8.82
C GLU A 36 17.32 -6.91 -7.67
N HIS A 37 17.36 -6.21 -6.57
CA HIS A 37 18.13 -6.64 -5.44
C HIS A 37 17.39 -7.68 -4.66
N ARG A 38 18.11 -8.53 -4.03
CA ARG A 38 17.50 -9.64 -3.35
C ARG A 38 17.05 -9.32 -1.94
N ASN A 39 17.47 -8.21 -1.39
CA ASN A 39 17.04 -7.91 -0.03
C ASN A 39 15.77 -7.15 -0.06
N THR A 40 14.68 -7.84 -0.18
CA THR A 40 13.39 -7.18 -0.14
C THR A 40 12.80 -7.38 1.22
N MET A 41 12.10 -6.39 1.69
CA MET A 41 11.36 -6.51 2.92
C MET A 41 9.90 -6.28 2.60
N SER A 42 9.05 -6.94 3.32
CA SER A 42 7.62 -6.76 3.10
C SER A 42 7.17 -5.50 3.81
N LEU A 43 6.21 -4.83 3.20
CA LEU A 43 5.65 -3.60 3.72
C LEU A 43 4.16 -3.77 3.85
N ASN A 44 3.60 -3.13 4.86
CA ASN A 44 2.15 -3.10 5.01
C ASN A 44 1.59 -1.95 4.22
N ALA A 45 0.49 -2.20 3.54
CA ALA A 45 -0.18 -1.17 2.76
C ALA A 45 -1.66 -1.27 3.02
N ILE A 46 -2.34 -0.14 3.00
CA ILE A 46 -3.77 -0.15 3.22
C ILE A 46 -4.42 0.84 2.28
N ALA A 47 -5.55 0.43 1.71
CA ALA A 47 -6.35 1.28 0.87
C ALA A 47 -7.72 1.39 1.51
N PHE A 48 -8.12 2.60 1.85
CA PHE A 48 -9.39 2.83 2.49
C PHE A 48 -10.50 2.92 1.46
N ASN A 49 -11.68 2.45 1.85
CA ASN A 49 -12.88 2.57 1.02
C ASN A 49 -12.76 1.84 -0.30
N ILE A 50 -12.07 0.71 -0.27
CA ILE A 50 -11.99 -0.18 -1.42
C ILE A 50 -12.60 -1.51 -0.99
N ASP A 51 -13.70 -1.87 -1.61
CA ASP A 51 -14.35 -3.14 -1.31
C ASP A 51 -14.12 -4.10 -2.46
N ARG A 52 -14.82 -5.23 -2.41
CA ARG A 52 -14.59 -6.27 -3.40
C ARG A 52 -14.99 -5.85 -4.79
N GLU A 53 -15.93 -4.94 -4.89
CA GLU A 53 -16.32 -4.48 -6.21
C GLU A 53 -15.24 -3.64 -6.83
N LYS A 54 -14.60 -2.82 -6.03
CA LYS A 54 -13.57 -1.95 -6.55
C LYS A 54 -12.25 -2.66 -6.72
N TRP A 55 -12.06 -3.74 -5.97
CA TRP A 55 -10.83 -4.51 -6.08
C TRP A 55 -11.17 -5.98 -6.19
N PRO A 56 -11.56 -6.43 -7.39
CA PRO A 56 -11.88 -7.85 -7.55
C PRO A 56 -10.65 -8.71 -7.85
N ASN A 57 -9.47 -8.14 -7.75
CA ASN A 57 -8.26 -8.80 -8.23
C ASN A 57 -7.54 -9.54 -7.13
N PHE A 58 -8.24 -10.49 -6.51
CA PHE A 58 -7.63 -11.20 -5.38
C PHE A 58 -6.58 -12.18 -5.79
N GLU A 59 -6.45 -12.44 -7.08
CA GLU A 59 -5.42 -13.35 -7.55
C GLU A 59 -4.27 -12.63 -8.19
N ALA A 60 -4.26 -11.32 -8.15
CA ALA A 60 -3.17 -10.56 -8.74
C ALA A 60 -1.89 -10.80 -7.97
N GLU A 61 -0.79 -10.98 -8.67
CA GLU A 61 0.50 -11.13 -8.02
C GLU A 61 1.24 -9.82 -7.97
N PHE A 62 1.09 -9.01 -8.99
CA PHE A 62 1.81 -7.74 -9.08
C PHE A 62 0.86 -6.60 -9.26
N VAL A 63 1.22 -5.47 -8.69
CA VAL A 63 0.37 -4.28 -8.76
C VAL A 63 1.25 -3.05 -8.89
N ASN A 64 0.67 -2.01 -9.49
CA ASN A 64 1.24 -0.67 -9.41
C ASN A 64 0.47 0.07 -8.33
N ILE A 65 1.18 0.71 -7.44
CA ILE A 65 0.56 1.41 -6.32
C ILE A 65 1.04 2.85 -6.32
N VAL A 66 0.10 3.76 -6.18
CA VAL A 66 0.41 5.16 -5.88
C VAL A 66 0.10 5.33 -4.41
N TYR A 67 1.06 5.80 -3.64
CA TYR A 67 0.93 5.76 -2.20
C TYR A 67 1.64 6.91 -1.52
N LYS A 68 1.26 7.13 -0.27
CA LYS A 68 1.93 8.04 0.63
C LYS A 68 2.52 7.21 1.75
N LEU A 69 3.56 7.74 2.38
CA LEU A 69 4.18 7.05 3.49
C LEU A 69 3.54 7.50 4.79
N ASP A 70 3.25 6.54 5.63
CA ASP A 70 2.69 6.81 6.94
C ASP A 70 3.60 6.19 7.97
N ILE A 71 4.16 7.00 8.84
CA ILE A 71 5.11 6.54 9.83
C ILE A 71 4.43 6.63 11.19
N ASN A 72 4.31 5.51 11.85
CA ASN A 72 3.70 5.44 13.16
C ASN A 72 4.74 5.18 14.20
N VAL A 73 4.74 5.96 15.26
CA VAL A 73 5.62 5.75 16.39
C VAL A 73 4.75 5.42 17.60
N TYR A 74 4.96 4.25 18.15
CA TYR A 74 4.12 3.80 19.22
C TYR A 74 4.96 3.03 20.21
N SER A 75 4.98 3.46 21.45
CA SER A 75 5.73 2.81 22.51
C SER A 75 7.20 2.63 22.15
N GLY A 76 7.79 3.62 21.51
CA GLY A 76 9.19 3.53 21.13
C GLY A 76 9.46 2.74 19.89
N LEU A 77 8.43 2.18 19.28
CA LEU A 77 8.59 1.43 18.04
C LEU A 77 8.12 2.27 16.86
N THR A 78 8.87 2.21 15.79
CA THR A 78 8.52 2.94 14.59
C THR A 78 8.09 1.93 13.53
N SER A 79 6.94 2.13 12.94
CA SER A 79 6.48 1.27 11.86
C SER A 79 6.12 2.12 10.67
N LEU A 80 6.32 1.53 9.50
CA LEU A 80 6.07 2.20 8.24
C LEU A 80 4.92 1.50 7.53
N GLN A 81 4.01 2.29 7.02
CA GLN A 81 2.85 1.76 6.32
C GLN A 81 2.63 2.59 5.07
N LEU A 82 2.19 1.96 4.02
CA LEU A 82 1.87 2.66 2.79
C LEU A 82 0.38 2.94 2.77
N LEU A 83 0.03 4.20 2.54
CA LEU A 83 -1.36 4.58 2.36
C LEU A 83 -1.63 4.65 0.87
N ILE A 84 -2.46 3.76 0.38
CA ILE A 84 -2.66 3.61 -1.05
C ILE A 84 -3.66 4.64 -1.53
N ASP A 85 -3.23 5.46 -2.49
CA ASP A 85 -4.13 6.38 -3.17
C ASP A 85 -4.77 5.71 -4.37
N HIS A 86 -4.00 4.89 -5.07
CA HIS A 86 -4.48 4.24 -6.28
C HIS A 86 -3.74 2.94 -6.45
N ILE A 87 -4.42 1.91 -6.90
CA ILE A 87 -3.81 0.61 -7.09
C ILE A 87 -4.37 -0.01 -8.35
N GLU A 88 -3.49 -0.61 -9.13
CA GLU A 88 -3.87 -1.30 -10.36
C GLU A 88 -3.19 -2.65 -10.41
N ALA A 89 -3.92 -3.65 -10.80
CA ALA A 89 -3.34 -4.96 -11.04
C ALA A 89 -2.59 -4.95 -12.36
N ILE A 90 -1.46 -5.64 -12.39
CA ILE A 90 -0.69 -5.72 -13.61
C ILE A 90 -0.88 -7.08 -14.23
#